data_1ab906f6632bab3fdf877e1ef9819d7e
#
_entry.id   1ab906f6632bab3fdf877e1ef9819d7e
#
_cell.length_a   1.000
_cell.length_b   1.000
_cell.length_c   1.000
_cell.angle_alpha   90.00
_cell.angle_beta   90.00
_cell.angle_gamma   90.00
#
_symmetry.space_group_name_H-M   'P 1'
#
loop_
_entity.id
_entity.type
_entity.pdbx_description
1 polymer ?
#
loop_
_entity_poly.entity_id
_entity_poly.type
_entity_poly.pdbx_seq_one_letter_code
_entity_poly.pdbx_strand_id
1 'polypeptide(L)'
;ADFAVYQPLWFTRNIVPPLACVLDATPNILSWMDRMAAFGHGQVSKSNATESIALCALSVPASSLFGTDNTFQDEHGIALGSQVTITADSFGPEPTVGELVAATRTRYTLRREDARTGEVFVHFPRIGFILKKVDA
;
A
#
# COMPACT_ATOMS: atom_id res chain seq x y z
N ALA A 1 -6.81 0.88 14.87
CA ALA A 1 -8.20 1.35 14.64
C ALA A 1 -8.28 2.87 14.63
N ASP A 2 -7.77 3.58 15.63
CA ASP A 2 -7.98 5.03 15.80
C ASP A 2 -7.48 5.86 14.62
N PHE A 3 -6.30 5.60 14.09
CA PHE A 3 -5.78 6.32 12.93
C PHE A 3 -6.64 6.14 11.67
N ALA A 4 -7.18 4.95 11.45
CA ALA A 4 -8.06 4.68 10.32
C ALA A 4 -9.41 5.43 10.43
N VAL A 5 -9.93 5.56 11.66
CA VAL A 5 -11.16 6.32 11.93
C VAL A 5 -10.91 7.82 11.91
N TYR A 6 -9.72 8.26 12.33
CA TYR A 6 -9.37 9.68 12.33
C TYR A 6 -9.33 10.28 10.92
N GLN A 7 -8.82 9.56 9.94
CA GLN A 7 -8.61 10.07 8.58
C GLN A 7 -9.89 10.62 7.91
N PRO A 8 -11.02 9.90 7.83
CA PRO A 8 -12.23 10.45 7.21
C PRO A 8 -12.83 11.62 7.98
N LEU A 9 -12.72 11.64 9.30
CA LEU A 9 -13.20 12.77 10.12
C LEU A 9 -12.30 13.99 9.94
N TRP A 10 -10.99 13.79 9.88
CA TRP A 10 -10.04 14.84 9.55
C TRP A 10 -10.29 15.44 8.17
N PHE A 11 -10.54 14.58 7.17
CA PHE A 11 -10.87 15.02 5.81
C PHE A 11 -12.15 15.88 5.80
N THR A 12 -13.20 15.41 6.46
CA THR A 12 -14.47 16.17 6.59
C THR A 12 -14.25 17.53 7.24
N ARG A 13 -13.48 17.59 8.34
CA ARG A 13 -13.24 18.82 9.11
C ARG A 13 -12.39 19.83 8.36
N ASN A 14 -11.33 19.37 7.67
CA ASN A 14 -10.27 20.24 7.18
C ASN A 14 -10.28 20.44 5.66
N ILE A 15 -10.81 19.48 4.90
CA ILE A 15 -10.75 19.48 3.42
C ILE A 15 -12.11 19.81 2.81
N VAL A 16 -13.20 19.53 3.52
CA VAL A 16 -14.57 19.79 3.03
C VAL A 16 -15.29 20.78 3.97
N PRO A 17 -14.93 22.08 4.00
CA PRO A 17 -15.47 23.06 4.93
C PRO A 17 -17.00 23.10 5.03
N PRO A 18 -17.76 22.94 3.91
CA PRO A 18 -19.24 22.94 3.99
C PRO A 18 -19.81 21.81 4.84
N LEU A 19 -19.07 20.70 5.04
CA LEU A 19 -19.51 19.56 5.85
C LEU A 19 -18.93 19.59 7.27
N ALA A 20 -18.01 20.48 7.58
CA ALA A 20 -17.34 20.52 8.89
C ALA A 20 -18.34 20.71 10.05
N CYS A 21 -19.40 21.49 9.81
CA CYS A 21 -20.44 21.75 10.82
C CYS A 21 -21.21 20.50 11.28
N VAL A 22 -21.19 19.42 10.53
CA VAL A 22 -21.80 18.13 10.94
C VAL A 22 -21.15 17.61 12.22
N LEU A 23 -19.89 17.93 12.46
CA LEU A 23 -19.13 17.50 13.64
C LEU A 23 -19.45 18.35 14.89
N ASP A 24 -20.06 19.53 14.75
CA ASP A 24 -20.36 20.43 15.87
C ASP A 24 -21.30 19.79 16.89
N ALA A 25 -22.19 18.91 16.45
CA ALA A 25 -23.08 18.15 17.30
C ALA A 25 -22.36 17.08 18.15
N THR A 26 -21.05 16.86 17.91
CA THR A 26 -20.28 15.77 18.53
C THR A 26 -19.00 16.25 19.22
N PRO A 27 -19.11 17.03 20.32
CA PRO A 27 -17.96 17.67 20.97
C PRO A 27 -16.91 16.64 21.47
N ASN A 28 -17.34 15.45 21.87
CA ASN A 28 -16.42 14.38 22.29
C ASN A 28 -15.57 13.86 21.12
N ILE A 29 -16.14 13.79 19.92
CA ILE A 29 -15.39 13.43 18.69
C ILE A 29 -14.39 14.52 18.37
N LEU A 30 -14.77 15.79 18.40
CA LEU A 30 -13.86 16.91 18.18
C LEU A 30 -12.69 16.87 19.17
N SER A 31 -12.96 16.69 20.47
CA SER A 31 -11.93 16.56 21.48
C SER A 31 -11.00 15.35 21.26
N TRP A 32 -11.54 14.22 20.81
CA TRP A 32 -10.75 13.06 20.44
C TRP A 32 -9.89 13.34 19.20
N MET A 33 -10.43 14.01 18.18
CA MET A 33 -9.66 14.41 17.00
C MET A 33 -8.50 15.32 17.35
N ASP A 34 -8.68 16.26 18.28
CA ASP A 34 -7.62 17.15 18.74
C ASP A 34 -6.51 16.39 19.45
N ARG A 35 -6.84 15.38 20.26
CA ARG A 35 -5.84 14.46 20.87
C ARG A 35 -5.11 13.63 19.82
N MET A 36 -5.81 13.15 18.78
CA MET A 36 -5.18 12.43 17.67
C MET A 36 -4.22 13.33 16.88
N ALA A 37 -4.63 14.58 16.61
CA ALA A 37 -3.79 15.56 15.94
C ALA A 37 -2.51 15.90 16.74
N ALA A 38 -2.59 15.87 18.06
CA ALA A 38 -1.45 16.15 18.94
C ALA A 38 -0.29 15.14 18.86
N PHE A 39 -0.53 13.91 18.32
CA PHE A 39 0.56 12.98 18.03
C PHE A 39 1.53 13.51 16.96
N GLY A 40 1.06 14.44 16.11
CA GLY A 40 1.87 15.01 15.04
C GLY A 40 2.27 13.96 14.00
N HIS A 41 3.34 14.26 13.26
CA HIS A 41 3.84 13.43 12.15
C HIS A 41 5.26 12.87 12.40
N GLY A 42 5.67 12.85 13.67
CA GLY A 42 7.01 12.39 14.05
C GLY A 42 8.11 13.38 13.65
N GLN A 43 9.30 12.85 13.40
CA GLN A 43 10.43 13.67 12.93
C GLN A 43 10.44 13.66 11.40
N VAL A 44 10.24 14.83 10.81
CA VAL A 44 10.20 15.02 9.36
C VAL A 44 11.58 15.44 8.86
N SER A 45 12.15 14.68 7.92
CA SER A 45 13.27 15.12 7.10
C SER A 45 12.79 15.48 5.70
N LYS A 46 13.31 16.58 5.15
CA LYS A 46 12.99 16.97 3.78
C LYS A 46 13.77 16.06 2.82
N SER A 47 13.07 15.51 1.83
CA SER A 47 13.65 14.78 0.70
C SER A 47 12.88 15.15 -0.57
N ASN A 48 13.46 14.90 -1.71
CA ASN A 48 12.81 15.07 -3.02
C ASN A 48 12.74 13.74 -3.76
N ALA A 49 11.96 13.70 -4.84
CA ALA A 49 11.75 12.48 -5.62
C ALA A 49 13.06 11.90 -6.19
N THR A 50 14.00 12.76 -6.61
CA THR A 50 15.29 12.32 -7.17
C THR A 50 16.14 11.62 -6.11
N GLU A 51 16.24 12.19 -4.91
CA GLU A 51 16.94 11.57 -3.78
C GLU A 51 16.31 10.24 -3.37
N SER A 52 14.98 10.19 -3.31
CA SER A 52 14.25 8.97 -2.97
C SER A 52 14.49 7.86 -4.00
N ILE A 53 14.49 8.17 -5.29
CA ILE A 53 14.79 7.22 -6.38
C ILE A 53 16.23 6.72 -6.25
N ALA A 54 17.21 7.61 -6.00
CA ALA A 54 18.61 7.23 -5.83
C ALA A 54 18.81 6.31 -4.62
N LEU A 55 18.13 6.56 -3.51
CA LEU A 55 18.14 5.68 -2.34
C LEU A 55 17.53 4.30 -2.65
N CYS A 56 16.43 4.26 -3.39
CA CYS A 56 15.82 3.00 -3.82
C CYS A 56 16.77 2.19 -4.72
N ALA A 57 17.47 2.84 -5.64
CA ALA A 57 18.44 2.19 -6.52
C ALA A 57 19.63 1.56 -5.76
N LEU A 58 19.99 2.10 -4.59
CA LEU A 58 21.05 1.57 -3.73
C LEU A 58 20.57 0.48 -2.76
N SER A 59 19.26 0.30 -2.62
CA SER A 59 18.70 -0.65 -1.66
C SER A 59 18.84 -2.09 -2.14
N VAL A 60 19.29 -2.97 -1.24
CA VAL A 60 19.27 -4.42 -1.48
C VAL A 60 18.04 -4.98 -0.77
N PRO A 61 17.14 -5.65 -1.50
CA PRO A 61 15.95 -6.25 -0.90
C PRO A 61 16.33 -7.26 0.18
N ALA A 62 15.77 -7.13 1.36
CA ALA A 62 15.98 -8.12 2.41
C ALA A 62 15.33 -9.45 1.99
N SER A 63 16.08 -10.54 2.02
CA SER A 63 15.59 -11.90 1.71
C SER A 63 14.37 -12.31 2.56
N SER A 64 14.23 -11.73 3.76
CA SER A 64 13.06 -11.91 4.63
C SER A 64 11.75 -11.38 4.05
N LEU A 65 11.80 -10.51 3.02
CA LEU A 65 10.60 -10.01 2.35
C LEU A 65 9.93 -11.08 1.46
N PHE A 66 10.66 -12.13 1.11
CA PHE A 66 10.19 -13.26 0.28
C PHE A 66 9.76 -14.46 1.12
N GLY A 67 9.45 -14.24 2.41
CA GLY A 67 9.01 -15.30 3.31
C GLY A 67 7.93 -16.17 2.65
N THR A 68 8.28 -17.42 2.35
CA THR A 68 7.35 -18.43 1.90
C THR A 68 6.54 -18.89 3.10
N ASP A 69 5.25 -18.63 3.10
CA ASP A 69 4.33 -19.32 4.00
C ASP A 69 4.08 -20.71 3.40
N ASN A 70 4.97 -21.66 3.70
CA ASN A 70 4.91 -23.02 3.19
C ASN A 70 3.65 -23.78 3.63
N THR A 71 2.87 -23.21 4.54
CA THR A 71 1.60 -23.79 5.02
C THR A 71 0.40 -23.28 4.24
N PHE A 72 0.58 -22.21 3.45
CA PHE A 72 -0.49 -21.61 2.69
C PHE A 72 -0.55 -22.21 1.28
N GLN A 73 -1.68 -22.82 0.94
CA GLN A 73 -1.98 -23.26 -0.42
C GLN A 73 -2.80 -22.18 -1.12
N ASP A 74 -2.29 -21.70 -2.24
CA ASP A 74 -2.96 -20.69 -3.04
C ASP A 74 -3.94 -21.35 -4.00
N GLU A 75 -5.23 -21.06 -3.87
CA GLU A 75 -6.29 -21.60 -4.72
C GLU A 75 -6.21 -21.11 -6.18
N HIS A 76 -5.46 -20.02 -6.44
CA HIS A 76 -5.29 -19.52 -7.81
C HIS A 76 -4.47 -20.45 -8.71
N GLY A 77 -3.68 -21.37 -8.15
CA GLY A 77 -2.89 -22.34 -8.91
C GLY A 77 -1.81 -21.71 -9.80
N ILE A 78 -1.44 -20.45 -9.57
CA ILE A 78 -0.41 -19.75 -10.32
C ILE A 78 0.94 -20.02 -9.65
N ALA A 79 1.85 -20.69 -10.37
CA ALA A 79 3.16 -21.00 -9.85
C ALA A 79 4.03 -19.73 -9.67
N LEU A 80 4.88 -19.72 -8.63
CA LEU A 80 5.92 -18.72 -8.50
C LEU A 80 6.84 -18.75 -9.73
N GLY A 81 7.34 -17.58 -10.14
CA GLY A 81 8.07 -17.41 -11.40
C GLY A 81 7.18 -17.11 -12.61
N SER A 82 5.85 -17.21 -12.49
CA SER A 82 4.94 -16.86 -13.58
C SER A 82 4.88 -15.36 -13.80
N GLN A 83 4.76 -14.96 -15.09
CA GLN A 83 4.37 -13.59 -15.43
C GLN A 83 2.89 -13.38 -15.12
N VAL A 84 2.60 -12.35 -14.36
CA VAL A 84 1.25 -12.05 -13.88
C VAL A 84 0.94 -10.58 -13.99
N THR A 85 -0.35 -10.27 -13.91
CA THR A 85 -0.87 -8.93 -13.69
C THR A 85 -1.58 -8.86 -12.35
N ILE A 86 -1.43 -7.74 -11.65
CA ILE A 86 -2.24 -7.41 -10.48
C ILE A 86 -2.92 -6.08 -10.72
N THR A 87 -4.24 -6.05 -10.50
CA THR A 87 -5.09 -4.86 -10.64
C THR A 87 -5.90 -4.64 -9.37
N ALA A 88 -6.23 -3.38 -9.06
CA ALA A 88 -7.25 -3.11 -8.06
C ALA A 88 -8.63 -3.63 -8.55
N ASP A 89 -9.45 -4.15 -7.65
CA ASP A 89 -10.81 -4.61 -7.97
C ASP A 89 -11.83 -3.47 -7.97
N SER A 90 -11.42 -2.26 -7.58
CA SER A 90 -12.28 -1.10 -7.44
C SER A 90 -11.77 0.08 -8.28
N PHE A 91 -11.17 1.05 -7.63
CA PHE A 91 -10.72 2.28 -8.26
C PHE A 91 -9.25 2.20 -8.70
N GLY A 92 -8.92 2.74 -9.90
CA GLY A 92 -7.56 2.72 -10.45
C GLY A 92 -7.16 1.34 -10.98
N PRO A 93 -7.87 0.79 -11.99
CA PRO A 93 -7.69 -0.61 -12.43
C PRO A 93 -6.47 -0.82 -13.34
N GLU A 94 -5.50 0.10 -13.37
CA GLU A 94 -4.29 -0.07 -14.18
C GLU A 94 -3.50 -1.31 -13.71
N PRO A 95 -3.21 -2.24 -14.65
CA PRO A 95 -2.52 -3.46 -14.31
C PRO A 95 -1.04 -3.20 -13.98
N THR A 96 -0.55 -3.77 -12.91
CA THR A 96 0.88 -3.90 -12.65
C THR A 96 1.34 -5.27 -13.12
N VAL A 97 2.27 -5.28 -14.07
CA VAL A 97 2.86 -6.50 -14.64
C VAL A 97 4.16 -6.82 -13.93
N GLY A 98 4.43 -8.10 -13.70
CA GLY A 98 5.70 -8.57 -13.13
C GLY A 98 5.73 -10.08 -12.92
N GLU A 99 6.88 -10.57 -12.48
CA GLU A 99 7.03 -11.96 -12.08
C GLU A 99 6.53 -12.17 -10.65
N LEU A 100 5.67 -13.16 -10.44
CA LEU A 100 5.18 -13.52 -9.11
C LEU A 100 6.29 -14.22 -8.32
N VAL A 101 6.87 -13.54 -7.33
CA VAL A 101 7.97 -14.08 -6.53
C VAL A 101 7.54 -14.52 -5.13
N ALA A 102 6.40 -14.04 -4.64
CA ALA A 102 5.80 -14.54 -3.42
C ALA A 102 4.27 -14.40 -3.45
N ALA A 103 3.61 -15.43 -2.91
CA ALA A 103 2.18 -15.45 -2.65
C ALA A 103 1.98 -16.01 -1.23
N THR A 104 1.58 -15.15 -0.31
CA THR A 104 1.33 -15.52 1.08
C THR A 104 -0.14 -15.37 1.41
N ARG A 105 -0.55 -15.73 2.61
CA ARG A 105 -1.92 -15.59 3.08
C ARG A 105 -2.45 -14.14 2.99
N THR A 106 -1.58 -13.14 3.08
CA THR A 106 -1.98 -11.73 3.17
C THR A 106 -1.52 -10.86 2.02
N ARG A 107 -0.56 -11.32 1.20
CA ARG A 107 0.03 -10.50 0.15
C ARG A 107 0.50 -11.30 -1.06
N TYR A 108 0.57 -10.59 -2.20
CA TYR A 108 1.34 -10.95 -3.38
C TYR A 108 2.59 -10.07 -3.47
N THR A 109 3.67 -10.60 -4.02
CA THR A 109 4.88 -9.82 -4.32
C THR A 109 5.29 -10.06 -5.76
N LEU A 110 5.42 -8.97 -6.51
CA LEU A 110 5.91 -9.00 -7.90
C LEU A 110 7.33 -8.46 -7.95
N ARG A 111 8.19 -9.13 -8.72
CA ARG A 111 9.48 -8.63 -9.17
C ARG A 111 9.30 -7.97 -10.53
N ARG A 112 9.85 -6.78 -10.70
CA ARG A 112 9.85 -6.06 -11.98
C ARG A 112 11.05 -5.14 -12.10
N GLU A 113 11.39 -4.77 -13.34
CA GLU A 113 12.39 -3.77 -13.62
C GLU A 113 11.77 -2.38 -13.77
N ASP A 114 12.37 -1.38 -13.13
CA ASP A 114 12.08 0.04 -13.33
C ASP A 114 13.33 0.72 -13.90
N ALA A 115 13.13 1.57 -14.91
CA ALA A 115 14.23 2.20 -15.64
C ALA A 115 15.10 3.13 -14.76
N ARG A 116 14.61 3.58 -13.61
CA ARG A 116 15.28 4.53 -12.71
C ARG A 116 15.92 3.86 -11.51
N THR A 117 15.32 2.78 -11.03
CA THR A 117 15.73 2.09 -9.78
C THR A 117 16.26 0.68 -10.00
N GLY A 118 16.18 0.15 -11.24
CA GLY A 118 16.52 -1.25 -11.51
C GLY A 118 15.45 -2.21 -11.00
N GLU A 119 15.88 -3.36 -10.45
CA GLU A 119 14.97 -4.36 -9.92
C GLU A 119 14.21 -3.83 -8.70
N VAL A 120 12.88 -3.95 -8.73
CA VAL A 120 11.99 -3.55 -7.63
C VAL A 120 10.99 -4.66 -7.30
N PHE A 121 10.59 -4.70 -6.03
CA PHE A 121 9.61 -5.64 -5.51
C PHE A 121 8.36 -4.88 -5.06
N VAL A 122 7.24 -5.15 -5.73
CA VAL A 122 5.98 -4.49 -5.46
C VAL A 122 5.08 -5.44 -4.67
N HIS A 123 4.63 -4.99 -3.51
CA HIS A 123 3.79 -5.77 -2.61
C HIS A 123 2.34 -5.32 -2.70
N PHE A 124 1.44 -6.26 -2.88
CA PHE A 124 -0.01 -6.02 -2.93
C PHE A 124 -0.69 -6.80 -1.81
N PRO A 125 -1.61 -6.20 -1.04
CA PRO A 125 -2.50 -6.99 -0.20
C PRO A 125 -3.38 -7.88 -1.09
N ARG A 126 -3.82 -9.02 -0.56
CA ARG A 126 -4.76 -9.88 -1.30
C ARG A 126 -6.15 -9.27 -1.42
N ILE A 127 -6.59 -8.61 -0.34
CA ILE A 127 -7.91 -7.97 -0.30
C ILE A 127 -7.89 -6.73 -1.19
N GLY A 128 -8.85 -6.62 -2.09
CA GLY A 128 -8.99 -5.48 -2.99
C GLY A 128 -8.11 -5.54 -4.25
N PHE A 129 -7.42 -6.68 -4.50
CA PHE A 129 -6.57 -6.85 -5.67
C PHE A 129 -6.80 -8.20 -6.35
N ILE A 130 -6.80 -8.20 -7.67
CA ILE A 130 -7.04 -9.36 -8.52
C ILE A 130 -5.72 -9.75 -9.19
N LEU A 131 -5.29 -11.00 -8.94
CA LEU A 131 -4.14 -11.62 -9.59
C LEU A 131 -4.61 -12.41 -10.81
N LYS A 132 -3.95 -12.22 -11.95
CA LYS A 132 -4.17 -12.99 -13.17
C LYS A 132 -2.85 -13.39 -13.80
N LYS A 133 -2.77 -14.62 -14.34
CA LYS A 133 -1.66 -15.03 -15.17
C LYS A 133 -1.70 -14.29 -16.50
N VAL A 134 -0.55 -13.86 -16.99
CA VAL A 134 -0.44 -13.35 -18.36
C VAL A 134 -0.43 -14.56 -19.28
N ASP A 135 -1.43 -14.66 -20.14
CA ASP A 135 -1.45 -15.67 -21.20
C ASP A 135 -0.35 -15.36 -22.22
N ALA A 136 0.38 -16.39 -22.60
CA ALA A 136 1.50 -16.29 -23.55
C ALA A 136 1.00 -16.13 -24.99
#